data_1eb8825574da8746915c75ac8b163cbf
#
_entry.id   1eb8825574da8746915c75ac8b163cbf
#
_cell.length_a   1.000
_cell.length_b   1.000
_cell.length_c   1.000
_cell.angle_alpha   90.00
_cell.angle_beta   90.00
_cell.angle_gamma   90.00
#
_symmetry.space_group_name_H-M   'P 1'
#
loop_
_entity.id
_entity.type
_entity.pdbx_description
1 polymer ?
#
loop_
_entity_poly.entity_id
_entity_poly.type
_entity_poly.pdbx_seq_one_letter_code
_entity_poly.pdbx_strand_id
1 'polypeptide(L)'
;MAEKTVEKTTETAAEKPTHRIALTLEETQLEIVEGDITEVEADAIVNAANEDLELGSGVAGAIRERGGPSIQEECDRIGHTPVGSAVMTGAGNLRAKQVIHAVGPRMGEGDEDRKLSSAVRSALALADRYGLRSIALPAISTGTFGFPMDRAARITLTEVHRYLQGGTKIERVVIVLHGEDAFQTFRRELRRGFR
;
A
#
# COMPACT_ATOMS: atom_id res chain seq x y z
N MET A 1 43.84 -11.58 -31.85
CA MET A 1 43.30 -10.38 -31.17
C MET A 1 41.80 -10.58 -31.05
N ALA A 2 41.32 -10.86 -29.86
CA ALA A 2 39.89 -11.07 -29.59
C ALA A 2 39.38 -9.85 -28.86
N GLU A 3 38.48 -9.09 -29.49
CA GLU A 3 37.78 -7.98 -28.91
C GLU A 3 36.78 -8.50 -27.86
N LYS A 4 36.94 -8.06 -26.61
CA LYS A 4 35.98 -8.26 -25.54
C LYS A 4 34.88 -7.21 -25.67
N THR A 5 33.71 -7.63 -26.15
CA THR A 5 32.48 -6.84 -26.05
C THR A 5 32.03 -6.80 -24.57
N VAL A 6 32.10 -5.64 -23.95
CA VAL A 6 31.55 -5.40 -22.63
C VAL A 6 30.10 -5.08 -22.83
N GLU A 7 29.20 -6.02 -22.51
CA GLU A 7 27.77 -5.74 -22.35
C GLU A 7 27.58 -4.88 -21.13
N LYS A 8 27.19 -3.64 -21.34
CA LYS A 8 26.72 -2.74 -20.32
C LYS A 8 25.29 -3.13 -19.94
N THR A 9 25.13 -3.88 -18.87
CA THR A 9 23.81 -4.08 -18.23
C THR A 9 23.34 -2.71 -17.73
N THR A 10 22.34 -2.16 -18.37
CA THR A 10 21.64 -0.95 -17.88
C THR A 10 20.79 -1.36 -16.70
N GLU A 11 21.33 -1.16 -15.52
CA GLU A 11 20.56 -1.17 -14.26
C GLU A 11 19.53 -0.03 -14.36
N THR A 12 18.26 -0.39 -14.51
CA THR A 12 17.16 0.60 -14.50
C THR A 12 17.08 1.16 -13.11
N ALA A 13 17.64 2.34 -12.90
CA ALA A 13 17.50 3.09 -11.66
C ALA A 13 16.00 3.33 -11.43
N ALA A 14 15.48 2.91 -10.27
CA ALA A 14 14.12 3.26 -9.85
C ALA A 14 13.98 4.79 -9.90
N GLU A 15 12.99 5.27 -10.65
CA GLU A 15 12.70 6.70 -10.71
C GLU A 15 12.43 7.21 -9.30
N LYS A 16 13.15 8.27 -8.89
CA LYS A 16 12.91 8.92 -7.59
C LYS A 16 11.50 9.49 -7.58
N PRO A 17 10.77 9.38 -6.46
CA PRO A 17 9.43 9.95 -6.37
C PRO A 17 9.45 11.44 -6.69
N THR A 18 8.51 11.89 -7.53
CA THR A 18 8.40 13.28 -7.98
C THR A 18 8.10 14.21 -6.82
N HIS A 19 7.28 13.75 -5.85
CA HIS A 19 6.96 14.46 -4.62
C HIS A 19 7.10 13.53 -3.41
N ARG A 20 7.68 14.05 -2.32
CA ARG A 20 7.88 13.29 -1.08
C ARG A 20 7.78 14.17 0.14
N ILE A 21 7.10 13.66 1.18
CA ILE A 21 7.12 14.20 2.55
C ILE A 21 7.55 13.07 3.47
N ALA A 22 8.40 13.36 4.43
CA ALA A 22 8.80 12.42 5.47
C ALA A 22 8.75 13.10 6.83
N LEU A 23 8.24 12.36 7.82
CA LEU A 23 8.21 12.79 9.23
C LEU A 23 8.35 11.57 10.12
N THR A 24 8.67 11.80 11.37
CA THR A 24 8.70 10.73 12.38
C THR A 24 7.47 10.85 13.27
N LEU A 25 6.73 9.76 13.41
CA LEU A 25 5.63 9.61 14.35
C LEU A 25 6.01 8.53 15.36
N GLU A 26 6.08 8.90 16.63
CA GLU A 26 6.67 8.05 17.67
C GLU A 26 8.08 7.62 17.27
N GLU A 27 8.32 6.31 17.09
CA GLU A 27 9.61 5.77 16.63
C GLU A 27 9.58 5.33 15.15
N THR A 28 8.47 5.58 14.44
CA THR A 28 8.23 5.13 13.06
C THR A 28 8.41 6.27 12.06
N GLN A 29 9.14 6.03 10.99
CA GLN A 29 9.21 6.94 9.86
C GLN A 29 7.94 6.83 9.00
N LEU A 30 7.17 7.90 8.89
CA LEU A 30 6.04 8.02 7.96
C LEU A 30 6.49 8.82 6.73
N GLU A 31 6.28 8.23 5.56
CA GLU A 31 6.52 8.88 4.28
C GLU A 31 5.20 8.96 3.49
N ILE A 32 5.01 10.07 2.78
CA ILE A 32 3.97 10.22 1.76
C ILE A 32 4.70 10.52 0.46
N VAL A 33 4.50 9.70 -0.56
CA VAL A 33 5.21 9.81 -1.83
C VAL A 33 4.24 9.72 -3.00
N GLU A 34 4.53 10.46 -4.06
CA GLU A 34 3.93 10.22 -5.37
C GLU A 34 4.76 9.18 -6.11
N GLY A 35 4.13 8.12 -6.59
CA GLY A 35 4.85 7.05 -7.28
C GLY A 35 4.02 5.81 -7.54
N ASP A 36 4.72 4.74 -7.91
CA ASP A 36 4.18 3.42 -8.16
C ASP A 36 4.51 2.50 -6.97
N ILE A 37 3.49 1.98 -6.30
CA ILE A 37 3.67 1.12 -5.12
C ILE A 37 4.41 -0.18 -5.46
N THR A 38 4.34 -0.65 -6.71
CA THR A 38 5.04 -1.88 -7.15
C THR A 38 6.56 -1.72 -7.24
N GLU A 39 7.04 -0.48 -7.26
CA GLU A 39 8.48 -0.15 -7.28
C GLU A 39 9.07 0.06 -5.88
N VAL A 40 8.25 0.03 -4.83
CA VAL A 40 8.70 0.30 -3.47
C VAL A 40 9.41 -0.92 -2.89
N GLU A 41 10.61 -0.69 -2.35
CA GLU A 41 11.29 -1.66 -1.50
C GLU A 41 10.74 -1.56 -0.07
N ALA A 42 10.02 -2.58 0.34
CA ALA A 42 9.46 -2.71 1.68
C ALA A 42 9.30 -4.20 2.03
N ASP A 43 9.13 -4.51 3.31
CA ASP A 43 8.80 -5.88 3.70
C ASP A 43 7.43 -6.28 3.16
N ALA A 44 6.47 -5.36 3.14
CA ALA A 44 5.20 -5.57 2.46
C ALA A 44 4.73 -4.33 1.71
N ILE A 45 4.06 -4.54 0.58
CA ILE A 45 3.17 -3.56 -0.03
C ILE A 45 1.73 -3.99 0.15
N VAL A 46 0.82 -3.02 0.26
CA VAL A 46 -0.62 -3.28 0.41
C VAL A 46 -1.29 -3.16 -0.96
N ASN A 47 -2.08 -4.18 -1.28
CA ASN A 47 -3.02 -4.17 -2.39
C ASN A 47 -4.38 -3.66 -1.90
N ALA A 48 -4.98 -2.73 -2.64
CA ALA A 48 -6.38 -2.35 -2.48
C ALA A 48 -7.25 -3.45 -3.12
N ALA A 49 -7.65 -4.43 -2.33
CA ALA A 49 -8.29 -5.66 -2.79
C ALA A 49 -9.82 -5.58 -2.79
N ASN A 50 -10.44 -6.45 -3.57
CA ASN A 50 -11.85 -6.83 -3.43
C ASN A 50 -12.00 -8.10 -2.58
N GLU A 51 -13.23 -8.44 -2.20
CA GLU A 51 -13.53 -9.58 -1.32
C GLU A 51 -13.16 -10.94 -1.93
N ASP A 52 -13.17 -11.05 -3.26
CA ASP A 52 -12.84 -12.29 -3.97
C ASP A 52 -11.33 -12.40 -4.27
N LEU A 53 -10.54 -11.39 -3.87
CA LEU A 53 -9.10 -11.29 -4.09
C LEU A 53 -8.69 -11.42 -5.57
N GLU A 54 -9.55 -11.00 -6.48
CA GLU A 54 -9.24 -10.94 -7.90
C GLU A 54 -8.40 -9.70 -8.21
N LEU A 55 -7.22 -9.90 -8.79
CA LEU A 55 -6.32 -8.82 -9.20
C LEU A 55 -6.81 -8.22 -10.53
N GLY A 56 -7.71 -7.25 -10.45
CA GLY A 56 -8.36 -6.63 -11.59
C GLY A 56 -7.60 -5.46 -12.20
N SER A 57 -7.94 -4.25 -11.80
CA SER A 57 -7.41 -2.97 -12.31
C SER A 57 -6.73 -2.15 -11.22
N GLY A 58 -6.24 -0.96 -11.56
CA GLY A 58 -5.57 -0.07 -10.64
C GLY A 58 -4.34 -0.69 -9.97
N VAL A 59 -4.20 -0.52 -8.67
CA VAL A 59 -3.08 -1.11 -7.89
C VAL A 59 -3.04 -2.62 -8.04
N ALA A 60 -4.18 -3.29 -7.97
CA ALA A 60 -4.27 -4.74 -8.13
C ALA A 60 -3.79 -5.20 -9.53
N GLY A 61 -4.16 -4.48 -10.58
CA GLY A 61 -3.71 -4.75 -11.94
C GLY A 61 -2.20 -4.59 -12.10
N ALA A 62 -1.62 -3.54 -11.55
CA ALA A 62 -0.17 -3.31 -11.56
C ALA A 62 0.57 -4.41 -10.80
N ILE A 63 0.06 -4.84 -9.65
CA ILE A 63 0.61 -5.96 -8.88
C ILE A 63 0.58 -7.26 -9.68
N ARG A 64 -0.53 -7.56 -10.37
CA ARG A 64 -0.65 -8.73 -11.23
C ARG A 64 0.37 -8.70 -12.36
N GLU A 65 0.48 -7.58 -13.05
CA GLU A 65 1.35 -7.42 -14.21
C GLU A 65 2.83 -7.57 -13.84
N ARG A 66 3.26 -6.88 -12.79
CA ARG A 66 4.67 -6.84 -12.37
C ARG A 66 5.08 -7.97 -11.43
N GLY A 67 4.15 -8.45 -10.62
CA GLY A 67 4.38 -9.53 -9.66
C GLY A 67 4.31 -10.93 -10.27
N GLY A 68 3.66 -11.06 -11.42
CA GLY A 68 3.45 -12.35 -12.08
C GLY A 68 2.31 -13.16 -11.50
N PRO A 69 2.07 -14.39 -12.02
CA PRO A 69 0.88 -15.17 -11.76
C PRO A 69 0.79 -15.78 -10.35
N SER A 70 1.90 -15.98 -9.67
CA SER A 70 1.93 -16.66 -8.36
C SER A 70 1.11 -15.96 -7.29
N ILE A 71 0.99 -14.62 -7.35
CA ILE A 71 0.20 -13.84 -6.39
C ILE A 71 -1.28 -14.19 -6.51
N GLN A 72 -1.82 -14.22 -7.75
CA GLN A 72 -3.22 -14.61 -7.98
C GLN A 72 -3.47 -16.06 -7.58
N GLU A 73 -2.55 -16.97 -7.86
CA GLU A 73 -2.66 -18.37 -7.44
C GLU A 73 -2.77 -18.53 -5.92
N GLU A 74 -2.02 -17.73 -5.16
CA GLU A 74 -2.14 -17.71 -3.70
C GLU A 74 -3.47 -17.07 -3.26
N CYS A 75 -3.91 -15.98 -3.88
CA CYS A 75 -5.22 -15.38 -3.64
C CYS A 75 -6.37 -16.38 -3.87
N ASP A 76 -6.30 -17.16 -4.94
CA ASP A 76 -7.32 -18.18 -5.27
C ASP A 76 -7.42 -19.28 -4.20
N ARG A 77 -6.28 -19.62 -3.58
CA ARG A 77 -6.27 -20.59 -2.46
C ARG A 77 -6.84 -20.02 -1.16
N ILE A 78 -6.67 -18.71 -0.92
CA ILE A 78 -7.23 -18.01 0.25
C ILE A 78 -8.75 -17.88 0.08
N GLY A 79 -9.20 -17.49 -1.13
CA GLY A 79 -10.59 -17.31 -1.46
C GLY A 79 -11.18 -16.01 -0.91
N HIS A 80 -12.42 -16.08 -0.38
CA HIS A 80 -13.15 -14.90 0.07
C HIS A 80 -12.56 -14.27 1.34
N THR A 81 -12.42 -12.91 1.31
CA THR A 81 -11.90 -12.11 2.42
C THR A 81 -12.85 -10.95 2.70
N PRO A 82 -13.43 -10.83 3.92
CA PRO A 82 -14.44 -9.81 4.22
C PRO A 82 -13.92 -8.38 4.14
N VAL A 83 -14.81 -7.43 3.82
CA VAL A 83 -14.53 -5.98 3.90
C VAL A 83 -14.05 -5.61 5.31
N GLY A 84 -12.99 -4.81 5.37
CA GLY A 84 -12.35 -4.38 6.62
C GLY A 84 -11.25 -5.31 7.13
N SER A 85 -11.02 -6.45 6.47
CA SER A 85 -9.95 -7.38 6.81
C SER A 85 -8.80 -7.38 5.79
N ALA A 86 -7.74 -8.11 6.10
CA ALA A 86 -6.56 -8.24 5.25
C ALA A 86 -5.99 -9.65 5.33
N VAL A 87 -5.41 -10.11 4.23
CA VAL A 87 -4.68 -11.38 4.11
C VAL A 87 -3.34 -11.14 3.41
N MET A 88 -2.42 -12.08 3.51
CA MET A 88 -1.06 -11.93 2.98
C MET A 88 -0.72 -13.06 2.02
N THR A 89 -0.04 -12.69 0.93
CA THR A 89 0.57 -13.61 -0.04
C THR A 89 2.06 -13.29 -0.20
N GLY A 90 2.78 -14.13 -0.91
CA GLY A 90 4.08 -13.78 -1.46
C GLY A 90 3.97 -12.62 -2.45
N ALA A 91 5.09 -12.03 -2.82
CA ALA A 91 5.15 -10.86 -3.69
C ALA A 91 5.59 -11.19 -5.14
N GLY A 92 5.79 -12.48 -5.47
CA GLY A 92 6.25 -12.87 -6.79
C GLY A 92 7.53 -12.13 -7.21
N ASN A 93 7.49 -11.45 -8.35
CA ASN A 93 8.62 -10.70 -8.90
C ASN A 93 8.71 -9.24 -8.43
N LEU A 94 7.86 -8.81 -7.51
CA LEU A 94 7.89 -7.44 -6.96
C LEU A 94 9.13 -7.21 -6.10
N ARG A 95 9.48 -5.94 -5.87
CA ARG A 95 10.58 -5.56 -4.97
C ARG A 95 10.26 -5.76 -3.49
N ALA A 96 8.99 -5.77 -3.13
CA ALA A 96 8.52 -6.13 -1.79
C ALA A 96 8.68 -7.63 -1.54
N LYS A 97 8.75 -8.02 -0.28
CA LYS A 97 8.82 -9.44 0.12
C LYS A 97 7.45 -10.11 0.20
N GLN A 98 6.42 -9.34 0.53
CA GLN A 98 5.05 -9.79 0.73
C GLN A 98 4.06 -8.80 0.11
N VAL A 99 2.84 -9.28 -0.22
CA VAL A 99 1.69 -8.45 -0.54
C VAL A 99 0.62 -8.66 0.53
N ILE A 100 0.16 -7.58 1.14
CA ILE A 100 -0.99 -7.58 2.05
C ILE A 100 -2.20 -7.10 1.28
N HIS A 101 -3.18 -7.96 1.10
CA HIS A 101 -4.43 -7.65 0.41
C HIS A 101 -5.44 -7.13 1.43
N ALA A 102 -5.64 -5.81 1.48
CA ALA A 102 -6.58 -5.15 2.37
C ALA A 102 -7.89 -4.84 1.63
N VAL A 103 -9.00 -5.33 2.15
CA VAL A 103 -10.30 -5.20 1.53
C VAL A 103 -11.01 -3.98 2.08
N GLY A 104 -10.97 -2.88 1.34
CA GLY A 104 -11.70 -1.66 1.66
C GLY A 104 -13.14 -1.69 1.15
N PRO A 105 -13.99 -0.75 1.64
CA PRO A 105 -15.38 -0.65 1.24
C PRO A 105 -15.56 -0.02 -0.14
N ARG A 106 -16.72 -0.32 -0.76
CA ARG A 106 -17.27 0.45 -1.87
C ARG A 106 -18.15 1.57 -1.32
N MET A 107 -18.14 2.73 -1.96
CA MET A 107 -19.09 3.78 -1.62
C MET A 107 -20.53 3.33 -1.86
N GLY A 108 -21.41 3.66 -0.90
CA GLY A 108 -22.83 3.32 -0.94
C GLY A 108 -23.20 1.99 -0.25
N GLU A 109 -22.24 1.22 0.26
CA GLU A 109 -22.55 -0.04 0.96
C GLU A 109 -22.83 0.13 2.47
N GLY A 110 -22.62 1.35 2.99
CA GLY A 110 -22.87 1.70 4.39
C GLY A 110 -21.65 1.46 5.29
N ASP A 111 -21.51 2.34 6.30
CA ASP A 111 -20.46 2.28 7.32
C ASP A 111 -19.03 2.33 6.77
N GLU A 112 -18.89 3.03 5.66
CA GLU A 112 -17.67 3.01 4.84
C GLU A 112 -16.45 3.54 5.59
N ASP A 113 -16.60 4.59 6.40
CA ASP A 113 -15.48 5.18 7.16
C ASP A 113 -14.89 4.16 8.14
N ARG A 114 -15.76 3.44 8.88
CA ARG A 114 -15.33 2.40 9.81
C ARG A 114 -14.71 1.21 9.08
N LYS A 115 -15.28 0.81 7.96
CA LYS A 115 -14.76 -0.29 7.14
C LYS A 115 -13.38 0.04 6.55
N LEU A 116 -13.18 1.27 6.06
CA LEU A 116 -11.87 1.71 5.57
C LEU A 116 -10.84 1.77 6.70
N SER A 117 -11.19 2.36 7.85
CA SER A 117 -10.34 2.38 9.03
C SER A 117 -9.94 0.96 9.46
N SER A 118 -10.90 0.02 9.45
CA SER A 118 -10.64 -1.39 9.76
C SER A 118 -9.68 -2.04 8.77
N ALA A 119 -9.83 -1.79 7.46
CA ALA A 119 -8.93 -2.34 6.45
C ALA A 119 -7.49 -1.84 6.63
N VAL A 120 -7.30 -0.55 6.89
CA VAL A 120 -5.98 0.03 7.16
C VAL A 120 -5.38 -0.59 8.42
N ARG A 121 -6.13 -0.66 9.51
CA ARG A 121 -5.69 -1.28 10.76
C ARG A 121 -5.34 -2.76 10.58
N SER A 122 -6.15 -3.50 9.87
CA SER A 122 -5.92 -4.92 9.59
C SER A 122 -4.62 -5.15 8.82
N ALA A 123 -4.30 -4.28 7.87
CA ALA A 123 -3.04 -4.35 7.14
C ALA A 123 -1.83 -4.11 8.05
N LEU A 124 -1.88 -3.07 8.91
CA LEU A 124 -0.82 -2.77 9.87
C LEU A 124 -0.65 -3.89 10.90
N ALA A 125 -1.76 -4.39 11.45
CA ALA A 125 -1.75 -5.47 12.41
C ALA A 125 -1.20 -6.78 11.84
N LEU A 126 -1.48 -7.05 10.57
CA LEU A 126 -0.94 -8.22 9.88
C LEU A 126 0.57 -8.09 9.69
N ALA A 127 1.06 -6.90 9.32
CA ALA A 127 2.49 -6.62 9.22
C ALA A 127 3.20 -6.84 10.56
N ASP A 128 2.67 -6.29 11.65
CA ASP A 128 3.21 -6.48 13.00
C ASP A 128 3.22 -7.95 13.43
N ARG A 129 2.12 -8.66 13.18
CA ARG A 129 1.98 -10.08 13.53
C ARG A 129 3.07 -10.94 12.89
N TYR A 130 3.49 -10.60 11.68
CA TYR A 130 4.54 -11.30 10.95
C TYR A 130 5.93 -10.68 11.13
N GLY A 131 6.07 -9.69 12.02
CA GLY A 131 7.34 -9.05 12.35
C GLY A 131 7.92 -8.23 11.20
N LEU A 132 7.06 -7.73 10.30
CA LEU A 132 7.47 -6.88 9.19
C LEU A 132 7.77 -5.47 9.71
N ARG A 133 8.87 -4.87 9.27
CA ARG A 133 9.34 -3.57 9.75
C ARG A 133 9.00 -2.42 8.83
N SER A 134 8.68 -2.71 7.57
CA SER A 134 8.30 -1.70 6.58
C SER A 134 7.07 -2.12 5.80
N ILE A 135 6.15 -1.17 5.61
CA ILE A 135 4.90 -1.37 4.88
C ILE A 135 4.60 -0.17 3.99
N ALA A 136 4.17 -0.42 2.76
CA ALA A 136 3.69 0.61 1.86
C ALA A 136 2.18 0.46 1.64
N LEU A 137 1.43 1.56 1.72
CA LEU A 137 -0.03 1.63 1.64
C LEU A 137 -0.45 2.49 0.46
N PRO A 138 -1.41 2.06 -0.38
CA PRO A 138 -2.07 2.92 -1.36
C PRO A 138 -3.23 3.70 -0.71
N ALA A 139 -3.87 4.57 -1.49
CA ALA A 139 -5.15 5.17 -1.12
C ALA A 139 -6.29 4.15 -1.33
N ILE A 140 -6.50 3.28 -0.36
CA ILE A 140 -7.48 2.18 -0.41
C ILE A 140 -8.89 2.72 -0.72
N SER A 141 -9.64 2.00 -1.58
CA SER A 141 -11.02 2.29 -1.98
C SER A 141 -11.22 3.53 -2.86
N THR A 142 -10.19 4.33 -3.18
CA THR A 142 -10.34 5.58 -3.93
C THR A 142 -10.38 5.43 -5.44
N GLY A 143 -10.11 4.25 -5.97
CA GLY A 143 -10.23 3.94 -7.39
C GLY A 143 -11.68 3.62 -7.79
N THR A 144 -11.90 2.46 -8.40
CA THR A 144 -13.23 2.00 -8.85
C THR A 144 -14.27 1.89 -7.73
N PHE A 145 -13.84 1.75 -6.47
CA PHE A 145 -14.75 1.72 -5.32
C PHE A 145 -15.35 3.07 -4.95
N GLY A 146 -14.84 4.17 -5.53
CA GLY A 146 -15.45 5.49 -5.49
C GLY A 146 -15.36 6.23 -4.16
N PHE A 147 -14.53 5.78 -3.21
CA PHE A 147 -14.34 6.49 -1.95
C PHE A 147 -13.69 7.86 -2.18
N PRO A 148 -14.23 8.97 -1.63
CA PRO A 148 -13.64 10.29 -1.81
C PRO A 148 -12.21 10.37 -1.27
N MET A 149 -11.29 10.91 -2.07
CA MET A 149 -9.85 10.94 -1.77
C MET A 149 -9.54 11.71 -0.47
N ASP A 150 -10.22 12.81 -0.20
CA ASP A 150 -10.01 13.62 1.02
C ASP A 150 -10.48 12.89 2.28
N ARG A 151 -11.60 12.19 2.22
CA ARG A 151 -12.06 11.32 3.32
C ARG A 151 -11.11 10.15 3.54
N ALA A 152 -10.68 9.49 2.46
CA ALA A 152 -9.73 8.39 2.53
C ALA A 152 -8.39 8.84 3.13
N ALA A 153 -7.88 9.99 2.71
CA ALA A 153 -6.66 10.57 3.25
C ALA A 153 -6.75 10.79 4.77
N ARG A 154 -7.84 11.44 5.23
CA ARG A 154 -8.06 11.70 6.65
C ARG A 154 -8.14 10.40 7.45
N ILE A 155 -8.94 9.42 6.99
CA ILE A 155 -9.12 8.15 7.67
C ILE A 155 -7.81 7.37 7.73
N THR A 156 -7.11 7.26 6.61
CA THR A 156 -5.83 6.53 6.52
C THR A 156 -4.79 7.13 7.45
N LEU A 157 -4.59 8.45 7.39
CA LEU A 157 -3.61 9.14 8.24
C LEU A 157 -3.96 9.04 9.73
N THR A 158 -5.23 9.21 10.08
CA THR A 158 -5.69 9.07 11.47
C THR A 158 -5.48 7.64 11.99
N GLU A 159 -5.80 6.62 11.18
CA GLU A 159 -5.65 5.24 11.61
C GLU A 159 -4.19 4.82 11.72
N VAL A 160 -3.34 5.22 10.76
CA VAL A 160 -1.89 5.00 10.84
C VAL A 160 -1.33 5.64 12.11
N HIS A 161 -1.63 6.91 12.37
CA HIS A 161 -1.16 7.59 13.59
C HIS A 161 -1.62 6.88 14.86
N ARG A 162 -2.91 6.57 14.96
CA ARG A 162 -3.48 5.85 16.12
C ARG A 162 -2.81 4.50 16.33
N TYR A 163 -2.55 3.77 15.24
CA TYR A 163 -1.90 2.48 15.30
C TYR A 163 -0.48 2.59 15.85
N LEU A 164 0.30 3.56 15.35
CA LEU A 164 1.68 3.77 15.78
C LEU A 164 1.80 4.17 17.25
N GLN A 165 0.81 4.91 17.79
CA GLN A 165 0.76 5.26 19.22
C GLN A 165 0.56 4.05 20.14
N GLY A 166 0.01 2.96 19.64
CA GLY A 166 -0.23 1.73 20.41
C GLY A 166 1.03 0.88 20.66
N GLY A 167 2.17 1.29 20.12
CA GLY A 167 3.42 0.53 20.14
C GLY A 167 3.41 -0.57 19.07
N THR A 168 4.41 -0.52 18.19
CA THR A 168 4.54 -1.41 17.03
C THR A 168 6.00 -1.70 16.75
N LYS A 169 6.29 -2.78 16.02
CA LYS A 169 7.61 -3.07 15.48
C LYS A 169 7.83 -2.49 14.08
N ILE A 170 6.81 -1.84 13.51
CA ILE A 170 6.92 -1.19 12.21
C ILE A 170 7.80 0.05 12.35
N GLU A 171 8.90 0.08 11.63
CA GLU A 171 9.88 1.18 11.65
C GLU A 171 9.62 2.20 10.53
N ARG A 172 8.93 1.77 9.45
CA ARG A 172 8.66 2.61 8.28
C ARG A 172 7.30 2.31 7.68
N VAL A 173 6.49 3.36 7.51
CA VAL A 173 5.23 3.36 6.77
C VAL A 173 5.35 4.31 5.58
N VAL A 174 5.06 3.85 4.38
CA VAL A 174 5.06 4.66 3.15
C VAL A 174 3.67 4.69 2.57
N ILE A 175 3.06 5.85 2.49
CA ILE A 175 1.81 6.04 1.74
C ILE A 175 2.18 6.42 0.32
N VAL A 176 1.83 5.56 -0.64
CA VAL A 176 2.20 5.72 -2.04
C VAL A 176 0.97 6.10 -2.85
N LEU A 177 1.04 7.25 -3.50
CA LEU A 177 -0.09 7.85 -4.18
C LEU A 177 0.19 7.97 -5.67
N HIS A 178 -0.80 7.60 -6.47
CA HIS A 178 -0.72 7.70 -7.91
C HIS A 178 -1.25 9.07 -8.36
N GLY A 179 -0.35 9.90 -8.88
CA GLY A 179 -0.65 11.23 -9.38
C GLY A 179 -0.60 12.35 -8.33
N GLU A 180 -0.30 13.55 -8.82
CA GLU A 180 -0.09 14.75 -8.00
C GLU A 180 -1.32 15.14 -7.18
N ASP A 181 -2.52 15.06 -7.73
CA ASP A 181 -3.75 15.44 -7.04
C ASP A 181 -3.98 14.63 -5.76
N ALA A 182 -3.74 13.31 -5.81
CA ALA A 182 -3.82 12.44 -4.66
C ALA A 182 -2.75 12.82 -3.62
N PHE A 183 -1.51 13.07 -4.05
CA PHE A 183 -0.43 13.52 -3.18
C PHE A 183 -0.75 14.84 -2.47
N GLN A 184 -1.24 15.84 -3.22
CA GLN A 184 -1.60 17.14 -2.64
C GLN A 184 -2.76 17.03 -1.66
N THR A 185 -3.70 16.11 -1.89
CA THR A 185 -4.82 15.86 -0.98
C THR A 185 -4.32 15.26 0.34
N PHE A 186 -3.48 14.23 0.31
CA PHE A 186 -2.88 13.65 1.51
C PHE A 186 -2.00 14.66 2.25
N ARG A 187 -1.20 15.44 1.53
CA ARG A 187 -0.39 16.53 2.11
C ARG A 187 -1.25 17.56 2.83
N ARG A 188 -2.38 17.95 2.26
CA ARG A 188 -3.31 18.90 2.88
C ARG A 188 -3.93 18.33 4.15
N GLU A 189 -4.38 17.07 4.13
CA GLU A 189 -4.94 16.42 5.31
C GLU A 189 -3.89 16.21 6.41
N LEU A 190 -2.66 15.86 6.05
CA LEU A 190 -1.55 15.77 7.01
C LEU A 190 -1.31 17.10 7.73
N ARG A 191 -1.33 18.23 6.99
CA ARG A 191 -1.16 19.58 7.57
C ARG A 191 -2.31 20.02 8.49
N ARG A 192 -3.51 19.49 8.30
CA ARG A 192 -4.66 19.72 9.20
C ARG A 192 -4.50 19.02 10.54
N GLY A 193 -3.58 18.09 10.61
CA GLY A 193 -3.29 17.30 11.79
C GLY A 193 -4.26 16.15 12.01
N PHE A 194 -3.88 15.30 12.93
CA PHE A 194 -4.69 14.14 13.34
C PHE A 194 -5.76 14.62 14.34
N ARG A 195 -7.02 14.37 14.06
CA ARG A 195 -8.15 14.71 14.93
C ARG A 195 -8.76 13.46 15.52
#